data_95a00929f452651949a7675c6e4b1457
#
_entry.id   95a00929f452651949a7675c6e4b1457
#
_cell.length_a   1.000
_cell.length_b   1.000
_cell.length_c   1.000
_cell.angle_alpha   90.00
_cell.angle_beta   90.00
_cell.angle_gamma   90.00
#
_symmetry.space_group_name_H-M   'P 1'
#
loop_
_entity.id
_entity.type
_entity.pdbx_description
1 polymer ?
#
loop_
_entity_poly.entity_id
_entity_poly.type
_entity_poly.pdbx_seq_one_letter_code
_entity_poly.pdbx_strand_id
1 'polypeptide(L)'
;YFDGDGAEEVEIRRVANALYERADWNWACDHGLTLTHGWRPENGFIPYRWRGYDEGLLLYILGLGSPTHPLPPEAYAAYTASYDWRNLYGRELLYSGPLFTHQLSHMWVDFR
;
A
#
# COMPACT_ATOMS: atom_id res chain seq x y z
N TYR A 1 -7.16 16.64 -6.13
CA TYR A 1 -6.39 17.82 -6.54
C TYR A 1 -6.53 18.13 -8.04
N PHE A 2 -6.53 17.19 -8.93
CA PHE A 2 -6.61 17.41 -10.38
C PHE A 2 -7.97 16.94 -10.92
N ASP A 3 -9.05 17.50 -10.39
CA ASP A 3 -10.44 17.10 -10.67
C ASP A 3 -11.20 18.05 -11.59
N GLY A 4 -10.55 19.11 -12.04
CA GLY A 4 -11.11 20.07 -13.00
C GLY A 4 -11.20 19.54 -14.44
N ASP A 5 -11.91 20.29 -15.30
CA ASP A 5 -12.11 19.95 -16.71
C ASP A 5 -11.05 20.54 -17.66
N GLY A 6 -10.00 21.15 -17.09
CA GLY A 6 -8.86 21.66 -17.88
C GLY A 6 -8.13 20.53 -18.60
N ALA A 7 -7.68 20.80 -19.82
CA ALA A 7 -7.04 19.79 -20.67
C ALA A 7 -5.84 19.11 -19.99
N GLU A 8 -5.06 19.88 -19.25
CA GLU A 8 -3.90 19.38 -18.50
C GLU A 8 -4.30 18.46 -17.36
N GLU A 9 -5.34 18.80 -16.59
CA GLU A 9 -5.84 17.97 -15.49
C GLU A 9 -6.49 16.69 -15.98
N VAL A 10 -7.23 16.76 -17.09
CA VAL A 10 -7.77 15.57 -17.77
C VAL A 10 -6.64 14.64 -18.20
N GLU A 11 -5.57 15.19 -18.79
CA GLU A 11 -4.40 14.39 -19.21
C GLU A 11 -3.64 13.79 -18.02
N ILE A 12 -3.47 14.53 -16.91
CA ILE A 12 -2.87 14.01 -15.69
C ILE A 12 -3.66 12.80 -15.19
N ARG A 13 -4.99 12.91 -15.08
CA ARG A 13 -5.84 11.78 -14.65
C ARG A 13 -5.73 10.59 -15.60
N ARG A 14 -5.74 10.84 -16.91
CA ARG A 14 -5.60 9.79 -17.92
C ARG A 14 -4.28 9.03 -17.77
N VAL A 15 -3.17 9.76 -17.62
CA VAL A 15 -1.84 9.15 -17.44
C VAL A 15 -1.75 8.41 -16.10
N ALA A 16 -2.25 9.00 -15.02
CA ALA A 16 -2.25 8.37 -13.70
C ALA A 16 -3.04 7.05 -13.71
N ASN A 17 -4.22 7.02 -14.32
CA ASN A 17 -5.02 5.81 -14.46
C ASN A 17 -4.30 4.75 -15.30
N ALA A 18 -3.72 5.14 -16.44
CA ALA A 18 -2.98 4.23 -17.28
C ALA A 18 -1.76 3.61 -16.57
N LEU A 19 -1.07 4.38 -15.74
CA LEU A 19 0.04 3.86 -14.92
C LEU A 19 -0.46 2.91 -13.84
N TYR A 20 -1.55 3.25 -13.16
CA TYR A 20 -2.16 2.43 -12.13
C TYR A 20 -2.64 1.07 -12.68
N GLU A 21 -3.33 1.08 -13.82
CA GLU A 21 -3.83 -0.12 -14.49
C GLU A 21 -2.70 -1.06 -14.99
N ARG A 22 -1.51 -0.52 -15.21
CA ARG A 22 -0.33 -1.31 -15.61
C ARG A 22 0.42 -1.95 -14.45
N ALA A 23 0.17 -1.52 -13.23
CA ALA A 23 0.84 -2.07 -12.07
C ALA A 23 0.37 -3.50 -11.81
N ASP A 24 1.27 -4.46 -11.90
CA ASP A 24 0.99 -5.85 -11.54
C ASP A 24 1.29 -6.07 -10.05
N TRP A 25 0.27 -5.89 -9.24
CA TRP A 25 0.36 -6.03 -7.79
C TRP A 25 0.59 -7.47 -7.35
N ASN A 26 0.00 -8.43 -8.09
CA ASN A 26 0.20 -9.84 -7.80
C ASN A 26 1.65 -10.28 -8.07
N TRP A 27 2.25 -9.81 -9.17
CA TRP A 27 3.66 -10.02 -9.45
C TRP A 27 4.55 -9.47 -8.33
N ALA A 28 4.22 -8.28 -7.80
CA ALA A 28 4.96 -7.65 -6.71
C ALA A 28 4.94 -8.44 -5.39
N CYS A 29 4.08 -9.43 -5.26
CA CYS A 29 4.06 -10.38 -4.14
C CYS A 29 5.08 -11.52 -4.26
N ASP A 30 5.76 -11.67 -5.40
CA ASP A 30 6.76 -12.75 -5.60
C ASP A 30 6.25 -14.11 -5.08
N HIS A 31 5.13 -14.57 -5.60
CA HIS A 31 4.44 -15.81 -5.22
C HIS A 31 3.97 -15.89 -3.74
N GLY A 32 4.08 -14.80 -2.98
CA GLY A 32 3.60 -14.70 -1.60
C GLY A 32 2.25 -13.98 -1.49
N LEU A 33 1.83 -13.72 -0.25
CA LEU A 33 0.63 -12.94 0.06
C LEU A 33 0.92 -11.49 0.41
N THR A 34 2.20 -11.14 0.63
CA THR A 34 2.58 -9.78 1.01
C THR A 34 3.52 -9.18 -0.02
N LEU A 35 3.38 -7.88 -0.24
CA LEU A 35 4.20 -7.13 -1.18
C LEU A 35 5.68 -7.13 -0.77
N THR A 36 6.57 -7.29 -1.74
CA THR A 36 8.01 -7.11 -1.54
C THR A 36 8.36 -5.63 -1.49
N HIS A 37 9.53 -5.30 -0.90
CA HIS A 37 10.03 -3.92 -0.90
C HIS A 37 10.49 -3.43 -2.28
N GLY A 38 10.58 -4.32 -3.25
CA GLY A 38 10.95 -3.99 -4.62
C GLY A 38 11.67 -5.11 -5.35
N TRP A 39 12.09 -4.80 -6.57
CA TRP A 39 12.78 -5.71 -7.46
C TRP A 39 14.00 -5.03 -8.09
N ARG A 40 15.05 -5.80 -8.33
CA ARG A 40 16.28 -5.34 -8.98
C ARG A 40 16.65 -6.26 -10.12
N PRO A 41 17.08 -5.73 -11.28
CA PRO A 41 17.47 -6.55 -12.43
C PRO A 41 18.57 -7.56 -12.10
N GLU A 42 19.49 -7.19 -11.20
CA GLU A 42 20.68 -7.99 -10.86
C GLU A 42 20.35 -9.17 -9.92
N ASN A 43 19.38 -9.01 -9.02
CA ASN A 43 19.16 -9.94 -7.91
C ASN A 43 17.70 -10.40 -7.74
N GLY A 44 16.78 -9.89 -8.58
CA GLY A 44 15.36 -10.19 -8.44
C GLY A 44 14.70 -9.45 -7.29
N PHE A 45 13.71 -10.07 -6.68
CA PHE A 45 12.95 -9.46 -5.59
C PHE A 45 13.79 -9.26 -4.32
N ILE A 46 13.59 -8.12 -3.68
CA ILE A 46 14.20 -7.83 -2.38
C ILE A 46 13.53 -8.73 -1.33
N PRO A 47 14.30 -9.39 -0.43
CA PRO A 47 13.76 -10.39 0.49
C PRO A 47 12.88 -9.82 1.62
N TYR A 48 12.85 -8.49 1.76
CA TYR A 48 12.00 -7.82 2.73
C TYR A 48 10.60 -7.63 2.18
N ARG A 49 9.61 -7.67 3.09
CA ARG A 49 8.20 -7.55 2.74
C ARG A 49 7.50 -6.52 3.61
N TRP A 50 6.57 -5.81 3.03
CA TRP A 50 5.68 -4.91 3.73
C TRP A 50 4.71 -5.74 4.58
N ARG A 51 4.94 -5.78 5.89
CA ARG A 51 4.13 -6.50 6.87
C ARG A 51 4.07 -5.75 8.19
N GLY A 52 2.91 -5.74 8.82
CA GLY A 52 2.67 -4.95 10.00
C GLY A 52 2.25 -3.52 9.64
N TYR A 53 2.00 -2.69 10.63
CA TYR A 53 1.60 -1.31 10.40
C TYR A 53 2.82 -0.48 10.00
N ASP A 54 2.90 -0.17 8.75
CA ASP A 54 4.00 0.57 8.11
C ASP A 54 3.48 1.47 6.97
N GLU A 55 4.36 2.07 6.22
CA GLU A 55 4.04 2.94 5.10
C GLU A 55 3.38 2.21 3.92
N GLY A 56 3.45 0.89 3.93
CA GLY A 56 2.89 0.03 2.88
C GLY A 56 1.36 -0.02 2.84
N LEU A 57 0.65 0.53 3.83
CA LEU A 57 -0.81 0.50 3.85
C LEU A 57 -1.44 1.02 2.55
N LEU A 58 -0.92 2.13 2.00
CA LEU A 58 -1.41 2.68 0.73
C LEU A 58 -1.23 1.70 -0.43
N LEU A 59 -0.13 0.95 -0.46
CA LEU A 59 0.14 -0.05 -1.50
C LEU A 59 -0.91 -1.16 -1.47
N TYR A 60 -1.34 -1.58 -0.28
CA TYR A 60 -2.41 -2.59 -0.13
C TYR A 60 -3.77 -2.05 -0.56
N ILE A 61 -4.09 -0.79 -0.25
CA ILE A 61 -5.33 -0.15 -0.71
C ILE A 61 -5.37 -0.10 -2.24
N LEU A 62 -4.30 0.38 -2.86
CA LEU A 62 -4.20 0.45 -4.31
C LEU A 62 -4.17 -0.95 -4.96
N GLY A 63 -3.41 -1.86 -4.37
CA GLY A 63 -3.27 -3.21 -4.91
C GLY A 63 -4.57 -4.02 -4.84
N LEU A 64 -5.34 -3.92 -3.76
CA LEU A 64 -6.64 -4.59 -3.64
C LEU A 64 -7.70 -3.95 -4.54
N GLY A 65 -7.62 -2.64 -4.75
CA GLY A 65 -8.52 -1.90 -5.63
C GLY A 65 -8.17 -1.95 -7.11
N SER A 66 -7.08 -2.60 -7.50
CA SER A 66 -6.63 -2.64 -8.89
C SER A 66 -7.67 -3.30 -9.81
N PRO A 67 -8.07 -2.64 -10.91
CA PRO A 67 -9.05 -3.21 -11.84
C PRO A 67 -8.47 -4.28 -12.77
N THR A 68 -7.15 -4.40 -12.87
CA THR A 68 -6.46 -5.25 -13.85
C THR A 68 -5.70 -6.40 -13.21
N HIS A 69 -4.83 -6.12 -12.24
CA HIS A 69 -3.94 -7.09 -11.61
C HIS A 69 -4.01 -6.96 -10.07
N PRO A 70 -5.18 -7.21 -9.46
CA PRO A 70 -5.35 -6.99 -8.03
C PRO A 70 -4.50 -7.94 -7.18
N LEU A 71 -4.22 -7.50 -5.96
CA LEU A 71 -3.73 -8.40 -4.92
C LEU A 71 -4.76 -9.49 -4.62
N PRO A 72 -4.33 -10.69 -4.20
CA PRO A 72 -5.24 -11.70 -3.71
C PRO A 72 -6.00 -11.18 -2.47
N PRO A 73 -7.28 -11.57 -2.29
CA PRO A 73 -8.11 -11.07 -1.16
C PRO A 73 -7.46 -11.30 0.21
N GLU A 74 -6.66 -12.34 0.36
CA GLU A 74 -5.97 -12.71 1.58
C GLU A 74 -4.76 -11.79 1.91
N ALA A 75 -4.32 -10.98 0.96
CA ALA A 75 -3.14 -10.13 1.11
C ALA A 75 -3.27 -9.14 2.27
N TYR A 76 -4.44 -8.55 2.45
CA TYR A 76 -4.66 -7.63 3.57
C TYR A 76 -4.60 -8.32 4.93
N ALA A 77 -5.19 -9.50 5.04
CA ALA A 77 -5.10 -10.29 6.27
C ALA A 77 -3.64 -10.70 6.57
N ALA A 78 -2.87 -11.05 5.55
CA ALA A 78 -1.45 -11.36 5.69
C ALA A 78 -0.61 -10.13 6.10
N TYR A 79 -0.92 -8.95 5.58
CA TYR A 79 -0.30 -7.69 5.95
C TYR A 79 -0.57 -7.33 7.42
N THR A 80 -1.82 -7.45 7.86
CA THR A 80 -2.25 -7.08 9.21
C THR A 80 -1.93 -8.12 10.27
N ALA A 81 -1.59 -9.36 9.88
CA ALA A 81 -1.35 -10.47 10.80
C ALA A 81 -0.23 -10.22 11.84
N SER A 82 0.67 -9.30 11.54
CA SER A 82 1.77 -8.92 12.44
C SER A 82 1.60 -7.54 13.08
N TYR A 83 0.38 -7.01 13.13
CA TYR A 83 0.09 -5.76 13.84
C TYR A 83 0.43 -5.89 15.34
N ASP A 84 1.19 -4.94 15.84
CA ASP A 84 1.62 -4.88 17.24
C ASP A 84 0.64 -4.00 18.05
N TRP A 85 -0.31 -4.66 18.70
CA TRP A 85 -1.27 -3.99 19.56
C TRP A 85 -0.71 -3.88 20.99
N ARG A 86 -0.67 -2.68 21.52
CA ARG A 86 -0.14 -2.39 22.87
C ARG A 86 -1.12 -1.62 23.71
N ASN A 87 -1.19 -1.98 25.00
CA ASN A 87 -1.91 -1.17 25.97
C ASN A 87 -0.98 -0.08 26.49
N LEU A 88 -1.21 1.15 26.05
CA LEU A 88 -0.46 2.33 26.46
C LEU A 88 -1.42 3.37 27.04
N TYR A 89 -1.12 3.88 28.23
CA TYR A 89 -1.94 4.89 28.91
C TYR A 89 -3.40 4.45 29.11
N GLY A 90 -3.64 3.16 29.35
CA GLY A 90 -4.98 2.61 29.54
C GLY A 90 -5.81 2.49 28.26
N ARG A 91 -5.18 2.58 27.09
CA ARG A 91 -5.82 2.42 25.78
C ARG A 91 -5.07 1.38 24.95
N GLU A 92 -5.83 0.56 24.25
CA GLU A 92 -5.26 -0.33 23.24
C GLU A 92 -4.97 0.46 21.96
N LEU A 93 -3.70 0.49 21.58
CA LEU A 93 -3.21 1.25 20.44
C LEU A 93 -2.42 0.35 19.50
N LEU A 94 -2.59 0.56 18.20
CA LEU A 94 -1.73 -0.03 17.20
C LEU A 94 -0.38 0.68 17.22
N TYR A 95 0.66 -0.07 17.54
CA TYR A 95 2.00 0.49 17.69
C TYR A 95 2.82 0.37 16.41
N SER A 96 3.47 1.46 16.06
CA SER A 96 4.57 1.50 15.09
C SER A 96 5.63 2.45 15.61
N GLY A 97 6.91 2.07 15.53
CA GLY A 97 7.99 2.84 16.14
C GLY A 97 8.09 4.28 15.64
N PRO A 98 8.23 4.54 14.33
CA PRO A 98 8.33 5.90 13.83
C PRO A 98 6.98 6.61 13.75
N LEU A 99 6.92 7.85 14.25
CA LEU A 99 5.71 8.68 14.20
C LEU A 99 5.22 8.91 12.75
N PHE A 100 6.14 9.04 11.80
CA PHE A 100 5.78 9.31 10.41
C PHE A 100 4.92 8.20 9.77
N THR A 101 5.05 6.96 10.22
CA THR A 101 4.22 5.84 9.74
C THR A 101 2.73 6.15 9.95
N HIS A 102 2.37 6.63 11.14
CA HIS A 102 0.99 7.04 11.44
C HIS A 102 0.57 8.25 10.62
N GLN A 103 1.45 9.25 10.52
CA GLN A 103 1.16 10.47 9.75
C GLN A 103 0.96 10.18 8.27
N LEU A 104 1.79 9.32 7.67
CA LEU A 104 1.71 8.99 6.25
C LEU A 104 0.39 8.31 5.90
N SER A 105 -0.06 7.36 6.72
CA SER A 105 -1.35 6.69 6.51
C SER A 105 -2.52 7.68 6.53
N HIS A 106 -2.52 8.65 7.44
CA HIS A 106 -3.55 9.69 7.56
C HIS A 106 -3.58 10.69 6.39
N MET A 107 -2.52 10.77 5.58
CA MET A 107 -2.53 11.59 4.37
C MET A 107 -3.47 11.03 3.28
N TRP A 108 -3.72 9.74 3.31
CA TRP A 108 -4.42 9.01 2.24
C TRP A 108 -5.75 8.42 2.71
N VAL A 109 -5.86 8.09 3.98
CA VAL A 109 -7.00 7.40 4.56
C VAL A 109 -7.60 8.23 5.69
N ASP A 110 -8.90 8.50 5.61
CA ASP A 110 -9.66 9.08 6.72
C ASP A 110 -10.11 7.95 7.65
N PHE A 111 -9.51 7.86 8.83
CA PHE A 111 -9.83 6.86 9.85
C PHE A 111 -10.94 7.30 10.83
N ARG A 112 -11.62 8.40 10.54
CA ARG A 112 -12.71 8.95 11.39
C ARG A 112 -14.07 8.45 10.95
#